data_6c31ffd882124ef3e40632963361ba36
#
_entry.id   6c31ffd882124ef3e40632963361ba36
#
_cell.length_a   1.000
_cell.length_b   1.000
_cell.length_c   1.000
_cell.angle_alpha   90.00
_cell.angle_beta   90.00
_cell.angle_gamma   90.00
#
_symmetry.space_group_name_H-M   'P 1'
#
loop_
_entity.id
_entity.type
_entity.pdbx_description
1 polymer ?
#
loop_
_entity_poly.entity_id
_entity_poly.type
_entity_poly.pdbx_seq_one_letter_code
_entity_poly.pdbx_strand_id
1 'polypeptide(L)'
;MAPAADMKWSNEAMKESFYFSNVCPQHPELNRRKWKTLEDKVREWAVADSAILIICGPVTNKKSPVIGKSRVTVPSKFFKVILSLHGSTPKAIGFIFKNERAIAPLRNYAVSIDSIEQLTGLDFFSSLPDSLENEIESRIDTTLWSI
;
A
#
# COMPACT_ATOMS: atom_id res chain seq x y z
N MET A 1 -2.98 7.48 0.73
CA MET A 1 -3.25 7.32 2.17
C MET A 1 -1.91 7.32 2.93
N ALA A 2 -1.38 8.50 3.15
CA ALA A 2 -0.14 8.69 3.91
C ALA A 2 -0.44 8.49 5.42
N PRO A 3 0.33 7.66 6.16
CA PRO A 3 0.13 7.48 7.58
C PRO A 3 0.49 8.73 8.37
N ALA A 4 -0.29 9.08 9.39
CA ALA A 4 0.01 10.21 10.28
C ALA A 4 1.38 10.05 10.98
N ALA A 5 1.81 8.79 11.20
CA ALA A 5 3.11 8.49 11.80
C ALA A 5 4.29 8.95 10.93
N ASP A 6 4.12 9.05 9.62
CA ASP A 6 5.16 9.49 8.68
C ASP A 6 5.19 11.02 8.54
N MET A 7 4.18 11.72 9.08
CA MET A 7 4.03 13.18 9.01
C MET A 7 4.47 13.91 10.29
N LYS A 8 5.21 13.25 11.20
CA LYS A 8 5.62 13.81 12.50
C LYS A 8 6.66 14.94 12.42
N TRP A 9 7.22 15.16 11.25
CA TRP A 9 8.17 16.27 11.01
C TRP A 9 7.52 17.66 11.05
N SER A 10 6.17 17.75 10.93
CA SER A 10 5.41 18.99 11.04
C SER A 10 4.03 18.72 11.67
N ASN A 11 3.61 19.59 12.59
CA ASN A 11 2.26 19.56 13.17
C ASN A 11 1.18 19.79 12.10
N GLU A 12 1.47 20.61 11.10
CA GLU A 12 0.58 20.91 9.99
C GLU A 12 0.44 19.68 9.09
N ALA A 13 1.55 19.10 8.62
CA ALA A 13 1.53 17.88 7.82
C ALA A 13 0.80 16.73 8.52
N MET A 14 0.99 16.59 9.85
CA MET A 14 0.25 15.60 10.62
C MET A 14 -1.26 15.87 10.61
N LYS A 15 -1.71 17.12 10.80
CA LYS A 15 -3.15 17.49 10.72
C LYS A 15 -3.71 17.21 9.33
N GLU A 16 -2.98 17.56 8.28
CA GLU A 16 -3.40 17.34 6.89
C GLU A 16 -3.54 15.85 6.54
N SER A 17 -2.78 14.97 7.20
CA SER A 17 -2.93 13.52 7.01
C SER A 17 -4.32 12.98 7.40
N PHE A 18 -5.11 13.76 8.14
CA PHE A 18 -6.50 13.42 8.51
C PHE A 18 -7.55 14.05 7.59
N TYR A 19 -7.16 14.75 6.53
CA TYR A 19 -8.13 15.26 5.54
C TYR A 19 -8.82 14.11 4.81
N PHE A 20 -10.08 14.32 4.44
CA PHE A 20 -10.88 13.32 3.72
C PHE A 20 -10.29 12.87 2.39
N SER A 21 -9.41 13.66 1.79
CA SER A 21 -8.61 13.27 0.62
C SER A 21 -7.58 12.16 0.93
N ASN A 22 -7.21 11.99 2.20
CA ASN A 22 -6.22 10.99 2.63
C ASN A 22 -6.83 9.83 3.43
N VAL A 23 -8.09 9.89 3.84
CA VAL A 23 -8.72 8.88 4.68
C VAL A 23 -9.96 8.27 4.02
N CYS A 24 -10.21 7.01 4.31
CA CYS A 24 -11.43 6.32 3.92
C CYS A 24 -11.80 5.26 4.96
N PRO A 25 -13.04 4.74 4.98
CA PRO A 25 -13.46 3.76 5.96
C PRO A 25 -12.63 2.47 5.88
N GLN A 26 -11.87 2.19 6.92
CA GLN A 26 -11.07 0.98 7.07
C GLN A 26 -11.45 0.22 8.33
N HIS A 27 -11.52 -1.11 8.25
CA HIS A 27 -11.85 -1.96 9.40
C HIS A 27 -10.83 -1.73 10.54
N PRO A 28 -11.27 -1.46 11.78
CA PRO A 28 -10.37 -1.12 12.89
C PRO A 28 -9.29 -2.16 13.16
N GLU A 29 -9.62 -3.45 13.08
CA GLU A 29 -8.66 -4.54 13.30
C GLU A 29 -7.62 -4.65 12.17
N LEU A 30 -7.99 -4.29 10.92
CA LEU A 30 -7.02 -4.17 9.85
C LEU A 30 -6.10 -2.98 10.10
N ASN A 31 -6.67 -1.78 10.28
CA ASN A 31 -5.95 -0.53 10.43
C ASN A 31 -4.95 -0.56 11.59
N ARG A 32 -5.41 -0.96 12.78
CA ARG A 32 -4.61 -0.90 14.01
C ARG A 32 -3.60 -2.05 14.15
N ARG A 33 -3.74 -3.11 13.36
CA ARG A 33 -2.88 -4.30 13.47
C ARG A 33 -2.07 -4.55 12.19
N LYS A 34 -2.61 -5.30 11.26
CA LYS A 34 -1.82 -5.80 10.11
C LYS A 34 -1.40 -4.70 9.14
N TRP A 35 -2.28 -3.71 8.88
CA TRP A 35 -1.93 -2.55 8.08
C TRP A 35 -0.82 -1.72 8.74
N LYS A 36 -0.96 -1.47 10.05
CA LYS A 36 0.11 -0.82 10.84
C LYS A 36 1.42 -1.61 10.81
N THR A 37 1.37 -2.95 10.93
CA THR A 37 2.57 -3.80 10.82
C THR A 37 3.26 -3.61 9.48
N LEU A 38 2.49 -3.53 8.39
CA LEU A 38 3.06 -3.25 7.06
C LEU A 38 3.66 -1.84 7.00
N GLU A 39 3.00 -0.84 7.57
CA GLU A 39 3.54 0.53 7.63
C GLU A 39 4.86 0.61 8.42
N ASP A 40 4.95 -0.12 9.52
CA ASP A 40 6.20 -0.22 10.31
C ASP A 40 7.32 -0.86 9.47
N LYS A 41 7.03 -1.96 8.73
CA LYS A 41 7.98 -2.60 7.81
C LYS A 41 8.41 -1.68 6.66
N VAL A 42 7.49 -0.95 6.09
CA VAL A 42 7.79 0.02 5.01
C VAL A 42 8.79 1.08 5.49
N ARG A 43 8.68 1.55 6.74
CA ARG A 43 9.68 2.47 7.31
C ARG A 43 11.06 1.83 7.47
N GLU A 44 11.11 0.56 7.93
CA GLU A 44 12.37 -0.19 8.01
C GLU A 44 13.04 -0.29 6.62
N TRP A 45 12.27 -0.61 5.57
CA TRP A 45 12.78 -0.67 4.20
C TRP A 45 13.23 0.69 3.67
N ALA A 46 12.48 1.77 3.97
CA ALA A 46 12.86 3.10 3.57
C ALA A 46 14.21 3.54 4.18
N VAL A 47 14.47 3.13 5.43
CA VAL A 47 15.77 3.38 6.08
C VAL A 47 16.88 2.54 5.46
N ALA A 48 16.62 1.25 5.20
CA ALA A 48 17.60 0.32 4.63
C ALA A 48 18.01 0.71 3.20
N ASP A 49 17.05 1.09 2.37
CA ASP A 49 17.25 1.39 0.95
C ASP A 49 17.44 2.90 0.68
N SER A 50 17.49 3.74 1.72
CA SER A 50 17.63 5.21 1.68
C SER A 50 16.43 5.94 1.08
N ALA A 51 15.74 5.37 0.10
CA ALA A 51 14.51 5.91 -0.48
C ALA A 51 13.68 4.80 -1.11
N ILE A 52 12.36 4.88 -0.94
CA ILE A 52 11.39 4.00 -1.60
C ILE A 52 10.19 4.82 -2.09
N LEU A 53 9.57 4.36 -3.18
CA LEU A 53 8.30 4.89 -3.64
C LEU A 53 7.16 4.03 -3.10
N ILE A 54 6.12 4.67 -2.55
CA ILE A 54 4.96 3.98 -1.98
C ILE A 54 3.70 4.52 -2.64
N ILE A 55 2.90 3.61 -3.22
CA ILE A 55 1.56 3.92 -3.72
C ILE A 55 0.58 3.06 -2.95
N CYS A 56 -0.48 3.65 -2.40
CA CYS A 56 -1.51 2.88 -1.70
C CYS A 56 -2.88 3.50 -1.87
N GLY A 57 -3.88 2.65 -1.87
CA GLY A 57 -5.26 3.10 -2.07
C GLY A 57 -6.31 2.07 -1.70
N PRO A 58 -7.58 2.53 -1.68
CA PRO A 58 -8.74 1.67 -1.54
C PRO A 58 -9.13 1.03 -2.88
N VAL A 59 -9.70 -0.16 -2.80
CA VAL A 59 -10.37 -0.81 -3.93
C VAL A 59 -11.87 -0.76 -3.69
N THR A 60 -12.58 -0.08 -4.59
CA THR A 60 -14.04 0.09 -4.55
C THR A 60 -14.67 -0.38 -5.86
N ASN A 61 -15.95 -0.67 -5.83
CA ASN A 61 -16.75 -0.94 -7.03
C ASN A 61 -18.17 -0.40 -6.85
N LYS A 62 -18.98 -0.46 -7.90
CA LYS A 62 -20.36 0.05 -7.90
C LYS A 62 -21.27 -0.61 -6.85
N LYS A 63 -20.91 -1.80 -6.33
CA LYS A 63 -21.66 -2.54 -5.31
C LYS A 63 -21.08 -2.35 -3.91
N SER A 64 -20.01 -1.57 -3.76
CA SER A 64 -19.42 -1.28 -2.44
C SER A 64 -20.45 -0.62 -1.53
N PRO A 65 -20.58 -1.06 -0.26
CA PRO A 65 -21.49 -0.46 0.68
C PRO A 65 -21.12 1.00 0.98
N VAL A 66 -22.08 1.76 1.48
CA VAL A 66 -21.90 3.17 1.86
C VAL A 66 -22.31 3.40 3.29
N ILE A 67 -21.68 4.36 3.97
CA ILE A 67 -21.98 4.74 5.36
C ILE A 67 -22.28 6.24 5.48
N GLY A 68 -23.05 6.56 6.51
CA GLY A 68 -23.40 7.94 6.88
C GLY A 68 -24.35 8.62 5.90
N LYS A 69 -24.77 9.84 6.28
CA LYS A 69 -25.67 10.67 5.46
C LYS A 69 -25.03 11.08 4.12
N SER A 70 -23.73 11.29 4.11
CA SER A 70 -22.95 11.63 2.91
C SER A 70 -22.64 10.43 2.02
N ARG A 71 -23.13 9.22 2.32
CA ARG A 71 -22.97 8.00 1.53
C ARG A 71 -21.52 7.70 1.17
N VAL A 72 -20.62 7.81 2.15
CA VAL A 72 -19.19 7.53 1.95
C VAL A 72 -19.00 6.04 1.62
N THR A 73 -18.37 5.75 0.49
CA THR A 73 -18.14 4.37 0.02
C THR A 73 -17.15 3.65 0.95
N VAL A 74 -17.50 2.43 1.36
CA VAL A 74 -16.63 1.55 2.14
C VAL A 74 -15.84 0.66 1.17
N PRO A 75 -14.51 0.75 1.13
CA PRO A 75 -13.69 -0.09 0.26
C PRO A 75 -13.81 -1.57 0.63
N SER A 76 -13.79 -2.44 -0.37
CA SER A 76 -13.75 -3.90 -0.16
C SER A 76 -12.35 -4.41 0.18
N LYS A 77 -11.33 -3.73 -0.35
CA LYS A 77 -9.91 -4.06 -0.16
C LYS A 77 -9.07 -2.80 -0.08
N PHE A 78 -7.83 -2.97 0.36
CA PHE A 78 -6.76 -1.98 0.29
C PHE A 78 -5.54 -2.59 -0.38
N PHE A 79 -4.86 -1.81 -1.19
CA PHE A 79 -3.58 -2.19 -1.76
C PHE A 79 -2.46 -1.26 -1.30
N LYS A 80 -1.24 -1.77 -1.33
CA LYS A 80 -0.01 -0.99 -1.17
C LYS A 80 1.03 -1.57 -2.11
N VAL A 81 1.64 -0.71 -2.93
CA VAL A 81 2.72 -0.99 -3.87
C VAL A 81 3.97 -0.28 -3.36
N ILE A 82 5.08 -0.97 -3.29
CA ILE A 82 6.37 -0.45 -2.85
C ILE A 82 7.41 -0.74 -3.91
N LEU A 83 8.16 0.28 -4.32
CA LEU A 83 9.30 0.20 -5.24
C LEU A 83 10.55 0.73 -4.56
N SER A 84 11.64 0.00 -4.64
CA SER A 84 12.98 0.44 -4.29
C SER A 84 13.90 0.39 -5.52
N LEU A 85 14.50 1.52 -5.85
CA LEU A 85 15.49 1.66 -6.92
C LEU A 85 16.91 1.92 -6.37
N HIS A 86 17.04 2.17 -5.06
CA HIS A 86 18.28 2.59 -4.43
C HIS A 86 19.05 1.47 -3.72
N GLY A 87 18.46 0.28 -3.60
CA GLY A 87 19.12 -0.90 -3.05
C GLY A 87 20.15 -1.51 -4.02
N SER A 88 20.71 -2.63 -3.65
CA SER A 88 21.67 -3.39 -4.48
C SER A 88 21.06 -3.85 -5.81
N THR A 89 19.74 -4.02 -5.84
CA THR A 89 18.97 -4.46 -7.01
C THR A 89 17.60 -3.78 -6.96
N PRO A 90 17.10 -3.23 -8.08
CA PRO A 90 15.71 -2.74 -8.17
C PRO A 90 14.76 -3.86 -7.78
N LYS A 91 13.76 -3.51 -6.94
CA LYS A 91 12.76 -4.49 -6.46
C LYS A 91 11.43 -3.81 -6.20
N ALA A 92 10.35 -4.52 -6.47
CA ALA A 92 9.00 -4.07 -6.13
C ALA A 92 8.22 -5.18 -5.40
N ILE A 93 7.22 -4.80 -4.63
CA ILE A 93 6.30 -5.72 -3.97
C ILE A 93 4.94 -5.07 -3.80
N GLY A 94 3.89 -5.85 -4.04
CA GLY A 94 2.52 -5.46 -3.80
C GLY A 94 1.93 -6.16 -2.58
N PHE A 95 0.94 -5.53 -1.97
CA PHE A 95 0.12 -6.14 -0.90
C PHE A 95 -1.35 -5.84 -1.16
N ILE A 96 -2.20 -6.86 -0.95
CA ILE A 96 -3.65 -6.71 -0.96
C ILE A 96 -4.23 -7.24 0.34
N PHE A 97 -5.04 -6.41 0.99
CA PHE A 97 -5.81 -6.79 2.18
C PHE A 97 -7.30 -6.63 1.91
N LYS A 98 -8.11 -7.60 2.30
CA LYS A 98 -9.54 -7.38 2.44
C LYS A 98 -9.78 -6.39 3.58
N ASN A 99 -10.85 -5.61 3.48
CA ASN A 99 -11.21 -4.64 4.53
C ASN A 99 -11.89 -5.34 5.72
N GLU A 100 -11.14 -6.25 6.35
CA GLU A 100 -11.57 -7.09 7.47
C GLU A 100 -10.37 -7.38 8.38
N ARG A 101 -10.59 -8.13 9.47
CA ARG A 101 -9.49 -8.58 10.34
C ARG A 101 -8.52 -9.46 9.55
N ALA A 102 -7.23 -9.12 9.56
CA ALA A 102 -6.15 -9.84 8.90
C ALA A 102 -5.19 -10.42 9.96
N ILE A 103 -5.01 -11.76 9.99
CA ILE A 103 -4.24 -12.47 11.03
C ILE A 103 -3.00 -13.20 10.51
N ALA A 104 -2.98 -13.55 9.23
CA ALA A 104 -1.87 -14.29 8.63
C ALA A 104 -0.55 -13.47 8.61
N PRO A 105 0.63 -14.10 8.47
CA PRO A 105 1.89 -13.40 8.23
C PRO A 105 1.82 -12.45 7.01
N LEU A 106 2.64 -11.39 6.97
CA LEU A 106 2.62 -10.40 5.89
C LEU A 106 2.82 -11.01 4.50
N ARG A 107 3.72 -11.99 4.39
CA ARG A 107 3.99 -12.71 3.12
C ARG A 107 2.74 -13.32 2.47
N ASN A 108 1.71 -13.63 3.25
CA ASN A 108 0.47 -14.20 2.71
C ASN A 108 -0.44 -13.16 2.02
N TYR A 109 -0.12 -11.89 2.19
CA TYR A 109 -0.81 -10.77 1.55
C TYR A 109 0.01 -10.16 0.42
N ALA A 110 1.25 -10.64 0.24
CA ALA A 110 2.12 -10.22 -0.85
C ALA A 110 1.58 -10.72 -2.19
N VAL A 111 1.62 -9.87 -3.18
CA VAL A 111 1.20 -10.12 -4.56
C VAL A 111 2.16 -9.42 -5.54
N SER A 112 2.14 -9.83 -6.81
CA SER A 112 2.83 -9.08 -7.87
C SER A 112 2.15 -7.72 -8.11
N ILE A 113 2.88 -6.77 -8.66
CA ILE A 113 2.32 -5.47 -9.06
C ILE A 113 1.26 -5.68 -10.13
N ASP A 114 1.51 -6.53 -11.14
CA ASP A 114 0.55 -6.92 -12.19
C ASP A 114 -0.82 -7.34 -11.61
N SER A 115 -0.81 -8.06 -10.48
CA SER A 115 -2.05 -8.48 -9.81
C SER A 115 -2.84 -7.29 -9.25
N ILE A 116 -2.14 -6.24 -8.82
CA ILE A 116 -2.79 -5.00 -8.33
C ILE A 116 -3.28 -4.18 -9.52
N GLU A 117 -2.54 -4.12 -10.60
CA GLU A 117 -2.93 -3.45 -11.83
C GLU A 117 -4.18 -4.06 -12.44
N GLN A 118 -4.23 -5.38 -12.56
CA GLN A 118 -5.44 -6.10 -12.98
C GLN A 118 -6.64 -5.81 -12.07
N LEU A 119 -6.41 -5.66 -10.77
CA LEU A 119 -7.47 -5.39 -9.79
C LEU A 119 -7.97 -3.94 -9.86
N THR A 120 -7.08 -2.98 -10.12
CA THR A 120 -7.35 -1.54 -10.01
C THR A 120 -7.58 -0.86 -11.36
N GLY A 121 -7.04 -1.41 -12.43
CA GLY A 121 -6.97 -0.79 -13.74
C GLY A 121 -5.95 0.35 -13.81
N LEU A 122 -5.05 0.44 -12.82
CA LEU A 122 -3.95 1.41 -12.82
C LEU A 122 -2.72 0.76 -13.46
N ASP A 123 -1.84 1.59 -13.98
CA ASP A 123 -0.52 1.26 -14.52
C ASP A 123 0.50 1.97 -13.61
N PHE A 124 1.32 1.22 -12.87
CA PHE A 124 2.11 1.83 -11.80
C PHE A 124 3.48 2.16 -12.35
N PHE A 125 4.32 1.89 -12.73
CA PHE A 125 5.71 2.27 -12.99
C PHE A 125 6.01 2.54 -14.46
N SER A 126 4.99 2.93 -15.23
CA SER A 126 5.05 3.17 -16.68
C SER A 126 6.11 4.19 -17.18
N SER A 127 6.80 4.85 -16.26
CA SER A 127 7.95 5.70 -16.59
C SER A 127 9.30 4.97 -16.52
N LEU A 128 9.33 3.73 -16.06
CA LEU A 128 10.53 2.90 -16.08
C LEU A 128 10.77 2.30 -17.48
N PRO A 129 12.00 1.88 -17.80
CA PRO A 129 12.22 1.11 -19.01
C PRO A 129 11.43 -0.22 -18.97
N ASP A 130 10.72 -0.56 -20.05
CA ASP A 130 9.81 -1.71 -20.17
C ASP A 130 10.43 -3.03 -19.65
N SER A 131 11.72 -3.27 -19.91
CA SER A 131 12.40 -4.48 -19.46
C SER A 131 12.53 -4.57 -17.93
N LEU A 132 12.76 -3.43 -17.27
CA LEU A 132 12.85 -3.36 -15.80
C LEU A 132 11.47 -3.43 -15.19
N GLU A 133 10.53 -2.66 -15.72
CA GLU A 133 9.12 -2.64 -15.30
C GLU A 133 8.56 -4.06 -15.31
N ASN A 134 8.55 -4.74 -16.46
CA ASN A 134 8.08 -6.12 -16.59
C ASN A 134 8.77 -7.09 -15.62
N GLU A 135 10.07 -6.90 -15.37
CA GLU A 135 10.81 -7.76 -14.45
C GLU A 135 10.33 -7.60 -13.00
N ILE A 136 10.19 -6.36 -12.52
CA ILE A 136 9.87 -6.11 -11.11
C ILE A 136 8.38 -6.25 -10.80
N GLU A 137 7.51 -6.07 -11.79
CA GLU A 137 6.05 -6.13 -11.60
C GLU A 137 5.50 -7.55 -11.61
N SER A 138 6.07 -8.43 -12.44
CA SER A 138 5.63 -9.82 -12.56
C SER A 138 6.01 -10.72 -11.40
N ARG A 139 6.99 -10.32 -10.58
CA ARG A 139 7.59 -11.18 -9.53
C ARG A 139 7.06 -10.89 -8.14
N ILE A 140 7.05 -11.93 -7.31
CA ILE A 140 6.87 -11.83 -5.86
C ILE A 140 8.11 -12.46 -5.23
N ASP A 141 9.01 -11.64 -4.72
CA ASP A 141 10.18 -12.14 -3.98
C ASP A 141 10.18 -11.57 -2.56
N THR A 142 9.56 -12.31 -1.66
CA THR A 142 9.45 -11.94 -0.24
C THR A 142 10.79 -11.98 0.48
N THR A 143 11.79 -12.68 -0.06
CA THR A 143 13.13 -12.78 0.55
C THR A 143 13.90 -11.47 0.43
N LEU A 144 13.76 -10.76 -0.70
CA LEU A 144 14.34 -9.43 -0.91
C LEU A 144 13.77 -8.37 0.04
N TRP A 145 12.62 -8.66 0.65
CA TRP A 145 11.92 -7.77 1.58
C TRP A 145 11.94 -8.26 3.03
N SER A 146 12.59 -9.38 3.31
CA SER A 146 12.73 -9.96 4.66
C SER A 146 11.38 -10.14 5.39
N ILE A 147 10.38 -10.75 4.70
CA ILE A 147 9.03 -11.04 5.23
C ILE A 147 8.60 -12.48 5.06
#